data_bbc46f6dd3c94de6bd6c29b12e828d4f
#
_entry.id   bbc46f6dd3c94de6bd6c29b12e828d4f
#
_cell.length_a   1.000
_cell.length_b   1.000
_cell.length_c   1.000
_cell.angle_alpha   90.00
_cell.angle_beta   90.00
_cell.angle_gamma   90.00
#
_symmetry.space_group_name_H-M   'P 1'
#
loop_
_entity.id
_entity.type
_entity.pdbx_description
1 polymer ?
#
loop_
_entity_poly.entity_id
_entity_poly.type
_entity_poly.pdbx_seq_one_letter_code
_entity_poly.pdbx_strand_id
1 'polypeptide(L)'
;MTASARFPDWADLTAGARDKLCAGAAAHARRLDPRLNAFIAIADAGPAPADGPLRGMPYAVKDIFRIAGREPSGGLGAITDLGIAGESDMLRRLDTAGGHRVGFTALTELAYEPSGHNVARGRTRNPWNLDFIAGGSSSGSAAAVASGAAVVALGSDTAGSVRIPAHACGVTAWKPTFGMVSTRGAMALAPSLDTIGLLARSASDLMPALRLVADAALPQHPEPICRAVVLSDLVDGAEPSVRAACRAGIDAIKSLGVAMAWRHGEAARVRIDPLALAVLQAEAARTHRASIEGPALAPVPRKRLAKGLAIDGATLADALGQRARLVAEFVDTLLGPAEVALLPVMAIRTPPATACDPAAANFSPRTLYELSRFTRFVNFLGLPAVALPVGFDDRGLPVALQLVGRPTADVALVALAEAVQRRTDWHGRIPAAVADLAAT
;
A
#
# COMPACT_ATOMS: atom_id res chain seq x y z
N MET A 1 17.57 -24.44 16.76
CA MET A 1 16.74 -23.38 16.18
C MET A 1 15.83 -24.04 15.14
N THR A 2 14.56 -24.26 15.46
CA THR A 2 13.56 -24.75 14.51
C THR A 2 13.45 -23.70 13.39
N ALA A 3 13.59 -24.13 12.12
CA ALA A 3 13.36 -23.25 10.98
C ALA A 3 11.96 -22.61 11.15
N SER A 4 11.90 -21.28 11.24
CA SER A 4 10.63 -20.60 11.34
C SER A 4 9.84 -20.91 10.07
N ALA A 5 8.57 -21.29 10.20
CA ALA A 5 7.70 -21.55 9.06
C ALA A 5 7.68 -20.31 8.15
N ARG A 6 7.75 -20.51 6.83
CA ARG A 6 7.77 -19.45 5.83
C ARG A 6 6.74 -19.73 4.76
N PHE A 7 6.15 -18.68 4.21
CA PHE A 7 5.40 -18.77 2.97
C PHE A 7 6.38 -18.80 1.78
N PRO A 8 6.26 -19.76 0.86
CA PRO A 8 7.06 -19.75 -0.38
C PRO A 8 6.57 -18.66 -1.33
N ASP A 9 7.47 -18.17 -2.18
CA ASP A 9 7.09 -17.31 -3.30
C ASP A 9 6.30 -18.11 -4.34
N TRP A 10 5.34 -17.46 -5.00
CA TRP A 10 4.52 -18.10 -6.04
C TRP A 10 5.38 -18.66 -7.19
N ALA A 11 6.41 -17.90 -7.58
CA ALA A 11 7.31 -18.32 -8.66
C ALA A 11 8.02 -19.63 -8.38
N ASP A 12 8.31 -19.94 -7.11
CA ASP A 12 9.05 -21.13 -6.68
C ASP A 12 8.16 -22.36 -6.50
N LEU A 13 6.82 -22.19 -6.57
CA LEU A 13 5.87 -23.29 -6.42
C LEU A 13 5.79 -24.14 -7.68
N THR A 14 5.69 -25.47 -7.50
CA THR A 14 5.35 -26.39 -8.58
C THR A 14 3.91 -26.16 -9.07
N ALA A 15 3.58 -26.58 -10.29
CA ALA A 15 2.23 -26.44 -10.84
C ALA A 15 1.16 -27.04 -9.91
N GLY A 16 1.38 -28.26 -9.38
CA GLY A 16 0.45 -28.89 -8.44
C GLY A 16 0.30 -28.15 -7.12
N ALA A 17 1.37 -27.50 -6.62
CA ALA A 17 1.28 -26.65 -5.42
C ALA A 17 0.49 -25.36 -5.69
N ARG A 18 0.65 -24.75 -6.86
CA ARG A 18 -0.16 -23.60 -7.32
C ARG A 18 -1.64 -23.95 -7.43
N ASP A 19 -1.97 -25.10 -8.05
CA ASP A 19 -3.36 -25.56 -8.20
C ASP A 19 -4.00 -25.79 -6.82
N LYS A 20 -3.28 -26.44 -5.89
CA LYS A 20 -3.75 -26.65 -4.51
C LYS A 20 -3.97 -25.33 -3.77
N LEU A 21 -3.05 -24.38 -3.88
CA LEU A 21 -3.17 -23.08 -3.25
C LEU A 21 -4.34 -22.28 -3.84
N CYS A 22 -4.52 -22.31 -5.14
CA CYS A 22 -5.65 -21.69 -5.83
C CYS A 22 -6.99 -22.26 -5.31
N ALA A 23 -7.13 -23.59 -5.32
CA ALA A 23 -8.36 -24.27 -4.87
C ALA A 23 -8.68 -24.00 -3.38
N GLY A 24 -7.66 -23.86 -2.54
CA GLY A 24 -7.80 -23.62 -1.09
C GLY A 24 -7.97 -22.14 -0.69
N ALA A 25 -7.68 -21.19 -1.57
CA ALA A 25 -7.52 -19.77 -1.19
C ALA A 25 -8.77 -19.15 -0.55
N ALA A 26 -9.95 -19.35 -1.13
CA ALA A 26 -11.20 -18.82 -0.58
C ALA A 26 -11.56 -19.47 0.78
N ALA A 27 -11.34 -20.78 0.93
CA ALA A 27 -11.57 -21.48 2.20
C ALA A 27 -10.59 -20.99 3.27
N HIS A 28 -9.32 -20.76 2.91
CA HIS A 28 -8.33 -20.17 3.81
C HIS A 28 -8.71 -18.75 4.24
N ALA A 29 -9.13 -17.91 3.30
CA ALA A 29 -9.64 -16.57 3.60
C ALA A 29 -10.82 -16.60 4.58
N ARG A 30 -11.79 -17.52 4.40
CA ARG A 30 -12.94 -17.68 5.33
C ARG A 30 -12.52 -18.14 6.73
N ARG A 31 -11.45 -18.94 6.87
CA ARG A 31 -10.91 -19.30 8.21
C ARG A 31 -10.24 -18.15 8.91
N LEU A 32 -9.56 -17.27 8.16
CA LEU A 32 -8.82 -16.12 8.69
C LEU A 32 -9.70 -14.92 9.03
N ASP A 33 -10.75 -14.70 8.24
CA ASP A 33 -11.51 -13.45 8.28
C ASP A 33 -12.20 -13.16 9.62
N PRO A 34 -12.75 -14.14 10.38
CA PRO A 34 -13.27 -13.89 11.72
C PRO A 34 -12.26 -13.27 12.70
N ARG A 35 -10.96 -13.53 12.52
CA ARG A 35 -9.90 -12.91 13.32
C ARG A 35 -9.47 -11.55 12.78
N LEU A 36 -9.41 -11.40 11.45
CA LEU A 36 -8.76 -10.27 10.80
C LEU A 36 -9.71 -9.17 10.34
N ASN A 37 -10.96 -9.52 10.01
CA ASN A 37 -11.91 -8.61 9.34
C ASN A 37 -11.25 -7.94 8.12
N ALA A 38 -10.62 -8.78 7.28
CA ALA A 38 -9.85 -8.33 6.12
C ALA A 38 -10.68 -8.24 4.85
N PHE A 39 -11.86 -8.91 4.82
CA PHE A 39 -12.70 -8.98 3.62
C PHE A 39 -14.07 -8.34 3.84
N ILE A 40 -14.59 -7.72 2.78
CA ILE A 40 -15.99 -7.29 2.66
C ILE A 40 -16.83 -8.43 2.06
N ALA A 41 -16.23 -9.15 1.11
CA ALA A 41 -16.82 -10.32 0.48
C ALA A 41 -15.72 -11.28 0.03
N ILE A 42 -15.90 -12.56 0.32
CA ILE A 42 -15.02 -13.64 -0.16
C ILE A 42 -15.77 -14.35 -1.28
N ALA A 43 -15.11 -14.55 -2.41
CA ALA A 43 -15.70 -15.22 -3.56
C ALA A 43 -16.10 -16.65 -3.22
N ASP A 44 -17.21 -17.11 -3.79
CA ASP A 44 -17.48 -18.54 -3.87
C ASP A 44 -16.47 -19.21 -4.80
N ALA A 45 -16.40 -20.55 -4.79
CA ALA A 45 -15.52 -21.28 -5.70
C ALA A 45 -15.80 -20.81 -7.14
N GLY A 46 -14.88 -20.00 -7.68
CA GLY A 46 -15.00 -19.47 -9.03
C GLY A 46 -14.71 -20.53 -10.09
N PRO A 47 -14.98 -20.26 -11.38
CA PRO A 47 -14.57 -21.13 -12.47
C PRO A 47 -13.06 -21.34 -12.44
N ALA A 48 -12.60 -22.47 -13.02
CA ALA A 48 -11.18 -22.72 -13.18
C ALA A 48 -10.52 -21.50 -13.84
N PRO A 49 -9.36 -21.04 -13.34
CA PRO A 49 -8.70 -19.86 -13.88
C PRO A 49 -8.32 -20.09 -15.35
N ALA A 50 -8.43 -19.02 -16.16
CA ALA A 50 -7.99 -19.04 -17.55
C ALA A 50 -6.48 -19.32 -17.65
N ASP A 51 -6.03 -19.83 -18.78
CA ASP A 51 -4.60 -19.93 -19.06
C ASP A 51 -4.00 -18.52 -19.20
N GLY A 52 -2.80 -18.35 -18.64
CA GLY A 52 -2.12 -17.06 -18.69
C GLY A 52 -0.96 -16.94 -17.68
N PRO A 53 -0.23 -15.82 -17.69
CA PRO A 53 0.95 -15.63 -16.85
C PRO A 53 0.65 -15.66 -15.33
N LEU A 54 -0.61 -15.44 -14.93
CA LEU A 54 -1.05 -15.50 -13.53
C LEU A 54 -1.90 -16.75 -13.23
N ARG A 55 -1.92 -17.77 -14.12
CA ARG A 55 -2.80 -18.93 -13.96
C ARG A 55 -2.88 -19.44 -12.52
N GLY A 56 -4.07 -19.30 -11.93
CA GLY A 56 -4.39 -19.75 -10.58
C GLY A 56 -3.81 -18.90 -9.46
N MET A 57 -3.09 -17.79 -9.73
CA MET A 57 -2.55 -16.95 -8.68
C MET A 57 -3.69 -16.30 -7.87
N PRO A 58 -3.82 -16.60 -6.55
CA PRO A 58 -4.83 -15.99 -5.71
C PRO A 58 -4.56 -14.49 -5.55
N TYR A 59 -5.55 -13.66 -5.91
CA TYR A 59 -5.45 -12.23 -5.69
C TYR A 59 -6.68 -11.65 -4.98
N ALA A 60 -6.47 -10.60 -4.20
CA ALA A 60 -7.52 -9.89 -3.49
C ALA A 60 -7.66 -8.44 -4.00
N VAL A 61 -8.82 -7.84 -3.80
CA VAL A 61 -9.17 -6.55 -4.41
C VAL A 61 -9.72 -5.62 -3.35
N LYS A 62 -9.12 -4.44 -3.17
CA LYS A 62 -9.69 -3.39 -2.32
C LYS A 62 -11.09 -3.03 -2.80
N ASP A 63 -12.06 -2.91 -1.90
CA ASP A 63 -13.47 -2.70 -2.24
C ASP A 63 -13.79 -1.27 -2.69
N ILE A 64 -13.04 -0.81 -3.70
CA ILE A 64 -13.24 0.45 -4.43
C ILE A 64 -13.43 0.24 -5.94
N PHE A 65 -13.32 -1.00 -6.43
CA PHE A 65 -13.37 -1.31 -7.85
C PHE A 65 -14.72 -1.85 -8.26
N ARG A 66 -15.27 -1.26 -9.32
CA ARG A 66 -16.51 -1.71 -9.96
C ARG A 66 -16.23 -2.86 -10.92
N ILE A 67 -17.05 -3.88 -10.86
CA ILE A 67 -17.10 -4.97 -11.84
C ILE A 67 -18.55 -5.23 -12.25
N ALA A 68 -18.74 -6.02 -13.33
CA ALA A 68 -20.06 -6.46 -13.76
C ALA A 68 -20.85 -7.08 -12.60
N GLY A 69 -22.06 -6.58 -12.39
CA GLY A 69 -22.98 -7.09 -11.35
C GLY A 69 -22.60 -6.75 -9.91
N ARG A 70 -21.57 -5.91 -9.66
CA ARG A 70 -21.17 -5.55 -8.30
C ARG A 70 -20.67 -4.11 -8.19
N GLU A 71 -21.36 -3.32 -7.36
CA GLU A 71 -20.88 -2.01 -6.92
C GLU A 71 -20.00 -2.15 -5.67
N PRO A 72 -18.86 -1.45 -5.59
CA PRO A 72 -18.04 -1.42 -4.39
C PRO A 72 -18.70 -0.60 -3.28
N SER A 73 -18.42 -0.94 -2.03
CA SER A 73 -18.93 -0.17 -0.88
C SER A 73 -18.12 1.09 -0.56
N GLY A 74 -16.89 1.20 -1.05
CA GLY A 74 -15.98 2.27 -0.63
C GLY A 74 -15.69 2.29 0.88
N GLY A 75 -15.87 1.14 1.56
CA GLY A 75 -15.76 1.03 3.02
C GLY A 75 -16.96 1.57 3.80
N LEU A 76 -18.05 2.03 3.14
CA LEU A 76 -19.27 2.49 3.76
C LEU A 76 -20.13 1.33 4.28
N GLY A 77 -21.00 1.60 5.25
CA GLY A 77 -21.93 0.63 5.80
C GLY A 77 -23.02 0.19 4.81
N ALA A 78 -23.32 1.01 3.80
CA ALA A 78 -24.30 0.76 2.75
C ALA A 78 -23.67 1.03 1.38
N ILE A 79 -24.19 0.36 0.34
CA ILE A 79 -23.84 0.66 -1.05
C ILE A 79 -24.49 2.01 -1.42
N THR A 80 -23.68 2.91 -1.94
CA THR A 80 -24.11 4.23 -2.43
C THR A 80 -23.49 4.49 -3.79
N ASP A 81 -23.99 5.46 -4.53
CA ASP A 81 -23.32 5.91 -5.74
C ASP A 81 -22.02 6.62 -5.38
N LEU A 82 -20.91 6.03 -5.78
CA LEU A 82 -19.56 6.53 -5.58
C LEU A 82 -19.00 7.27 -6.80
N GLY A 83 -19.85 7.55 -7.81
CA GLY A 83 -19.47 8.26 -9.02
C GLY A 83 -18.47 7.49 -9.92
N ILE A 84 -18.43 6.16 -9.84
CA ILE A 84 -17.45 5.34 -10.56
C ILE A 84 -17.90 5.16 -12.01
N ALA A 85 -17.09 5.59 -12.95
CA ALA A 85 -17.35 5.42 -14.38
C ALA A 85 -16.80 4.09 -14.91
N GLY A 86 -17.68 3.26 -15.44
CA GLY A 86 -17.32 2.00 -16.09
C GLY A 86 -16.81 0.91 -15.14
N GLU A 87 -16.33 -0.17 -15.71
CA GLU A 87 -15.72 -1.29 -15.00
C GLU A 87 -14.20 -1.16 -14.91
N SER A 88 -13.60 -1.83 -13.93
CA SER A 88 -12.16 -1.77 -13.71
C SER A 88 -11.36 -2.49 -14.78
N ASP A 89 -10.54 -1.74 -15.49
CA ASP A 89 -9.58 -2.29 -16.46
C ASP A 89 -8.54 -3.20 -15.76
N MET A 90 -8.15 -2.88 -14.54
CA MET A 90 -7.17 -3.67 -13.77
C MET A 90 -7.69 -5.06 -13.48
N LEU A 91 -8.93 -5.17 -13.01
CA LEU A 91 -9.52 -6.46 -12.69
C LEU A 91 -9.68 -7.31 -13.95
N ARG A 92 -10.13 -6.70 -15.05
CA ARG A 92 -10.24 -7.39 -16.34
C ARG A 92 -8.87 -7.93 -16.81
N ARG A 93 -7.80 -7.16 -16.66
CA ARG A 93 -6.43 -7.61 -17.05
C ARG A 93 -5.97 -8.80 -16.21
N LEU A 94 -6.16 -8.74 -14.88
CA LEU A 94 -5.75 -9.82 -13.99
C LEU A 94 -6.58 -11.10 -14.21
N ASP A 95 -7.90 -10.97 -14.36
CA ASP A 95 -8.79 -12.10 -14.65
C ASP A 95 -8.42 -12.75 -16.00
N THR A 96 -8.21 -11.95 -17.07
CA THR A 96 -7.82 -12.44 -18.40
C THR A 96 -6.44 -13.12 -18.38
N ALA A 97 -5.54 -12.66 -17.49
CA ALA A 97 -4.22 -13.28 -17.31
C ALA A 97 -4.25 -14.58 -16.48
N GLY A 98 -5.42 -15.05 -16.09
CA GLY A 98 -5.61 -16.29 -15.31
C GLY A 98 -5.54 -16.11 -13.80
N GLY A 99 -5.57 -14.90 -13.28
CA GLY A 99 -5.64 -14.64 -11.84
C GLY A 99 -6.90 -15.20 -11.21
N HIS A 100 -6.79 -15.73 -9.98
CA HIS A 100 -7.90 -16.26 -9.20
C HIS A 100 -8.31 -15.26 -8.12
N ARG A 101 -9.43 -14.55 -8.32
CA ARG A 101 -9.92 -13.54 -7.38
C ARG A 101 -10.54 -14.17 -6.14
N VAL A 102 -9.87 -14.01 -4.99
CA VAL A 102 -10.31 -14.56 -3.70
C VAL A 102 -11.47 -13.74 -3.10
N GLY A 103 -11.48 -12.43 -3.30
CA GLY A 103 -12.52 -11.58 -2.74
C GLY A 103 -12.20 -10.09 -2.75
N PHE A 104 -13.10 -9.32 -2.13
CA PHE A 104 -12.99 -7.88 -1.97
C PHE A 104 -12.61 -7.53 -0.54
N THR A 105 -11.55 -6.75 -0.38
CA THR A 105 -10.94 -6.49 0.92
C THR A 105 -11.45 -5.23 1.57
N ALA A 106 -11.47 -5.25 2.90
CA ALA A 106 -11.85 -4.15 3.74
C ALA A 106 -10.93 -2.93 3.58
N LEU A 107 -11.49 -1.76 3.79
CA LEU A 107 -10.81 -0.47 3.75
C LEU A 107 -11.45 0.51 4.72
N THR A 108 -10.80 1.63 4.96
CA THR A 108 -11.38 2.75 5.71
C THR A 108 -12.44 3.47 4.87
N GLU A 109 -13.41 4.10 5.52
CA GLU A 109 -14.50 4.81 4.84
C GLU A 109 -13.95 5.80 3.80
N LEU A 110 -14.40 5.65 2.55
CA LEU A 110 -13.97 6.42 1.37
C LEU A 110 -12.44 6.46 1.16
N ALA A 111 -11.72 5.47 1.67
CA ALA A 111 -10.27 5.39 1.59
C ALA A 111 -9.52 6.60 2.22
N TYR A 112 -10.13 7.38 3.11
CA TYR A 112 -9.61 8.68 3.60
C TYR A 112 -8.77 8.58 4.88
N GLU A 113 -8.78 7.45 5.59
CA GLU A 113 -8.15 7.32 6.91
C GLU A 113 -6.96 6.35 6.85
N PRO A 114 -5.77 6.67 7.44
CA PRO A 114 -4.54 5.90 7.24
C PRO A 114 -4.31 4.75 8.24
N SER A 115 -5.18 4.51 9.23
CA SER A 115 -4.93 3.48 10.26
C SER A 115 -5.59 2.13 9.98
N GLY A 116 -6.62 2.09 9.13
CA GLY A 116 -7.47 0.91 8.96
C GLY A 116 -8.68 0.89 9.89
N HIS A 117 -8.92 1.97 10.65
CA HIS A 117 -10.14 2.13 11.44
C HIS A 117 -11.34 2.37 10.52
N ASN A 118 -12.45 1.69 10.79
CA ASN A 118 -13.71 1.84 10.07
C ASN A 118 -14.86 1.68 11.07
N VAL A 119 -15.68 2.73 11.20
CA VAL A 119 -16.79 2.74 12.16
C VAL A 119 -17.93 1.83 11.71
N ALA A 120 -18.24 1.84 10.41
CA ALA A 120 -19.39 1.15 9.86
C ALA A 120 -19.21 -0.39 9.78
N ARG A 121 -17.97 -0.86 9.56
CA ARG A 121 -17.67 -2.27 9.30
C ARG A 121 -16.71 -2.89 10.30
N GLY A 122 -16.24 -2.14 11.27
CA GLY A 122 -15.17 -2.53 12.15
C GLY A 122 -13.78 -2.40 11.49
N ARG A 123 -12.74 -2.33 12.30
CA ARG A 123 -11.36 -2.21 11.81
C ARG A 123 -10.84 -3.54 11.27
N THR A 124 -9.99 -3.51 10.28
CA THR A 124 -9.10 -4.62 9.95
C THR A 124 -8.06 -4.78 11.05
N ARG A 125 -7.81 -6.01 11.48
CA ARG A 125 -6.83 -6.32 12.53
C ARG A 125 -5.50 -6.70 11.92
N ASN A 126 -4.42 -6.33 12.61
CA ASN A 126 -3.07 -6.62 12.15
C ASN A 126 -2.73 -8.11 12.37
N PRO A 127 -2.31 -8.86 11.33
CA PRO A 127 -1.97 -10.28 11.45
C PRO A 127 -0.78 -10.57 12.39
N TRP A 128 0.09 -9.59 12.66
CA TRP A 128 1.21 -9.76 13.58
C TRP A 128 0.77 -9.65 15.04
N ASN A 129 -0.14 -8.73 15.32
CA ASN A 129 -0.76 -8.55 16.64
C ASN A 129 -2.11 -7.84 16.49
N LEU A 130 -3.17 -8.51 16.92
CA LEU A 130 -4.55 -8.06 16.73
C LEU A 130 -4.89 -6.73 17.42
N ASP A 131 -4.09 -6.29 18.39
CA ASP A 131 -4.31 -5.05 19.13
C ASP A 131 -3.73 -3.81 18.45
N PHE A 132 -2.98 -4.01 17.35
CA PHE A 132 -2.35 -2.94 16.59
C PHE A 132 -3.10 -2.65 15.28
N ILE A 133 -2.87 -1.47 14.72
CA ILE A 133 -3.45 -1.12 13.42
C ILE A 133 -2.87 -1.99 12.30
N ALA A 134 -3.69 -2.32 11.31
CA ALA A 134 -3.21 -2.91 10.05
C ALA A 134 -2.65 -1.86 9.09
N GLY A 135 -2.81 -0.58 9.41
CA GLY A 135 -2.55 0.52 8.49
C GLY A 135 -3.65 0.63 7.44
N GLY A 136 -3.73 1.77 6.76
CA GLY A 136 -4.80 2.07 5.81
C GLY A 136 -4.36 3.05 4.71
N SER A 137 -5.25 3.21 3.80
CA SER A 137 -6.64 2.73 3.71
C SER A 137 -6.79 1.32 3.11
N SER A 138 -5.77 0.71 2.49
CA SER A 138 -5.82 -0.64 1.92
C SER A 138 -5.52 -1.72 2.99
N SER A 139 -6.17 -1.61 4.15
CA SER A 139 -5.93 -2.43 5.34
C SER A 139 -6.19 -3.92 5.10
N GLY A 140 -7.34 -4.25 4.52
CA GLY A 140 -7.71 -5.63 4.21
C GLY A 140 -6.80 -6.25 3.15
N SER A 141 -6.34 -5.46 2.16
CA SER A 141 -5.41 -5.92 1.12
C SER A 141 -4.07 -6.36 1.74
N ALA A 142 -3.51 -5.54 2.65
CA ALA A 142 -2.27 -5.90 3.32
C ALA A 142 -2.44 -7.09 4.28
N ALA A 143 -3.53 -7.12 5.05
CA ALA A 143 -3.82 -8.23 5.96
C ALA A 143 -4.05 -9.56 5.21
N ALA A 144 -4.75 -9.54 4.07
CA ALA A 144 -4.97 -10.71 3.24
C ALA A 144 -3.67 -11.30 2.69
N VAL A 145 -2.75 -10.44 2.21
CA VAL A 145 -1.42 -10.86 1.72
C VAL A 145 -0.55 -11.37 2.88
N ALA A 146 -0.48 -10.62 3.98
CA ALA A 146 0.36 -10.99 5.14
C ALA A 146 -0.05 -12.32 5.75
N SER A 147 -1.34 -12.65 5.74
CA SER A 147 -1.90 -13.89 6.29
C SER A 147 -1.89 -15.07 5.31
N GLY A 148 -1.47 -14.87 4.05
CA GLY A 148 -1.46 -15.91 3.03
C GLY A 148 -2.82 -16.17 2.38
N ALA A 149 -3.85 -15.36 2.64
CA ALA A 149 -5.14 -15.48 1.97
C ALA A 149 -5.09 -15.07 0.49
N ALA A 150 -4.12 -14.27 0.11
CA ALA A 150 -3.82 -13.91 -1.28
C ALA A 150 -2.31 -13.79 -1.49
N VAL A 151 -1.86 -14.05 -2.72
CA VAL A 151 -0.45 -13.84 -3.13
C VAL A 151 -0.23 -12.36 -3.42
N VAL A 152 -1.16 -11.75 -4.16
CA VAL A 152 -1.15 -10.33 -4.54
C VAL A 152 -2.47 -9.70 -4.15
N ALA A 153 -2.45 -8.42 -3.81
CA ALA A 153 -3.68 -7.64 -3.63
C ALA A 153 -3.58 -6.27 -4.32
N LEU A 154 -4.71 -5.82 -4.89
CA LEU A 154 -4.87 -4.46 -5.36
C LEU A 154 -5.24 -3.54 -4.20
N GLY A 155 -4.64 -2.36 -4.23
CA GLY A 155 -4.96 -1.24 -3.36
C GLY A 155 -4.97 0.08 -4.12
N SER A 156 -5.20 1.18 -3.42
CA SER A 156 -4.99 2.53 -3.92
C SER A 156 -4.08 3.30 -2.98
N ASP A 157 -3.29 4.21 -3.53
CA ASP A 157 -2.35 5.03 -2.75
C ASP A 157 -2.46 6.49 -3.16
N THR A 158 -3.08 7.29 -2.29
CA THR A 158 -3.30 8.74 -2.45
C THR A 158 -2.35 9.54 -1.56
N ALA A 159 -2.00 8.98 -0.40
CA ALA A 159 -1.10 9.60 0.58
C ALA A 159 -0.27 8.56 1.35
N GLY A 160 -0.15 7.32 0.82
CA GLY A 160 0.53 6.21 1.45
C GLY A 160 -0.33 4.96 1.64
N SER A 161 -1.53 4.91 1.06
CA SER A 161 -2.53 3.90 1.39
C SER A 161 -2.26 2.46 0.90
N VAL A 162 -1.17 2.17 0.19
CA VAL A 162 -0.62 0.80 0.07
C VAL A 162 0.66 0.66 0.91
N ARG A 163 1.47 1.72 1.03
CA ARG A 163 2.77 1.69 1.72
C ARG A 163 2.64 1.64 3.24
N ILE A 164 1.71 2.42 3.83
CA ILE A 164 1.43 2.41 5.28
C ILE A 164 0.98 1.02 5.74
N PRO A 165 -0.06 0.39 5.13
CA PRO A 165 -0.43 -0.96 5.51
C PRO A 165 0.64 -2.01 5.19
N ALA A 166 1.47 -1.80 4.16
CA ALA A 166 2.62 -2.65 3.91
C ALA A 166 3.65 -2.62 5.04
N HIS A 167 3.96 -1.43 5.59
CA HIS A 167 4.79 -1.30 6.78
C HIS A 167 4.18 -2.03 7.99
N ALA A 168 2.90 -1.79 8.26
CA ALA A 168 2.23 -2.34 9.45
C ALA A 168 2.04 -3.86 9.39
N CYS A 169 1.83 -4.43 8.19
CA CYS A 169 1.58 -5.85 7.99
C CYS A 169 2.80 -6.65 7.47
N GLY A 170 3.94 -6.00 7.22
CA GLY A 170 5.18 -6.69 6.80
C GLY A 170 5.14 -7.26 5.39
N VAL A 171 4.50 -6.57 4.47
CA VAL A 171 4.40 -6.97 3.05
C VAL A 171 5.11 -5.95 2.16
N THR A 172 5.46 -6.37 0.96
CA THR A 172 6.03 -5.50 -0.07
C THR A 172 4.89 -4.78 -0.79
N ALA A 173 5.00 -3.47 -1.01
CA ALA A 173 4.02 -2.73 -1.78
C ALA A 173 4.68 -1.84 -2.83
N TRP A 174 4.03 -1.74 -3.98
CA TRP A 174 4.40 -0.84 -5.06
C TRP A 174 3.33 0.23 -5.24
N LYS A 175 3.76 1.48 -5.19
CA LYS A 175 3.03 2.65 -5.62
C LYS A 175 3.61 3.09 -6.98
N PRO A 176 2.85 3.03 -8.07
CA PRO A 176 3.38 3.37 -9.40
C PRO A 176 3.75 4.85 -9.55
N THR A 177 4.53 5.14 -10.58
CA THR A 177 4.58 6.49 -11.18
C THR A 177 3.16 6.96 -11.46
N PHE A 178 2.84 8.20 -11.09
CA PHE A 178 1.51 8.77 -11.33
C PHE A 178 1.13 8.68 -12.82
N GLY A 179 -0.06 8.17 -13.11
CA GLY A 179 -0.56 7.96 -14.46
C GLY A 179 -0.05 6.69 -15.17
N MET A 180 0.80 5.87 -14.54
CA MET A 180 1.29 4.62 -15.14
C MET A 180 0.24 3.51 -15.14
N VAL A 181 -0.71 3.54 -14.23
CA VAL A 181 -1.77 2.55 -14.06
C VAL A 181 -3.13 3.25 -14.13
N SER A 182 -4.04 2.74 -14.97
CA SER A 182 -5.39 3.28 -15.10
C SER A 182 -6.16 3.26 -13.80
N THR A 183 -6.83 4.36 -13.47
CA THR A 183 -7.77 4.46 -12.35
C THR A 183 -9.21 4.21 -12.77
N ARG A 184 -9.47 3.88 -14.04
CA ARG A 184 -10.82 3.63 -14.56
C ARG A 184 -11.47 2.48 -13.80
N GLY A 185 -12.75 2.67 -13.45
CA GLY A 185 -13.52 1.70 -12.68
C GLY A 185 -13.16 1.60 -11.20
N ALA A 186 -12.31 2.52 -10.70
CA ALA A 186 -12.02 2.66 -9.27
C ALA A 186 -12.67 3.93 -8.71
N MET A 187 -13.07 3.88 -7.44
CA MET A 187 -13.49 5.06 -6.69
C MET A 187 -12.30 6.01 -6.53
N ALA A 188 -12.45 7.23 -6.98
CA ALA A 188 -11.47 8.28 -6.76
C ALA A 188 -11.53 8.80 -5.31
N LEU A 189 -10.39 9.24 -4.78
CA LEU A 189 -10.30 10.02 -3.55
C LEU A 189 -9.80 11.43 -3.84
N ALA A 190 -8.62 11.54 -4.42
CA ALA A 190 -8.02 12.79 -4.87
C ALA A 190 -7.35 12.54 -6.24
N PRO A 191 -8.04 12.81 -7.36
CA PRO A 191 -7.61 12.41 -8.70
C PRO A 191 -6.19 12.84 -9.10
N SER A 192 -5.72 13.97 -8.59
CA SER A 192 -4.35 14.44 -8.85
C SER A 192 -3.27 13.68 -8.07
N LEU A 193 -3.65 12.82 -7.10
CA LEU A 193 -2.73 12.08 -6.23
C LEU A 193 -2.91 10.56 -6.34
N ASP A 194 -4.09 10.11 -6.77
CA ASP A 194 -4.50 8.71 -6.75
C ASP A 194 -3.63 7.85 -7.66
N THR A 195 -3.16 6.73 -7.13
CA THR A 195 -2.53 5.66 -7.89
C THR A 195 -3.11 4.32 -7.48
N ILE A 196 -3.26 3.39 -8.42
CA ILE A 196 -3.59 2.01 -8.11
C ILE A 196 -2.28 1.27 -7.91
N GLY A 197 -2.09 0.76 -6.70
CA GLY A 197 -0.88 0.04 -6.31
C GLY A 197 -1.14 -1.44 -6.01
N LEU A 198 -0.08 -2.18 -5.87
CA LEU A 198 -0.09 -3.61 -5.56
C LEU A 198 0.63 -3.89 -4.24
N LEU A 199 0.15 -4.91 -3.56
CA LEU A 199 0.77 -5.49 -2.37
C LEU A 199 1.02 -6.98 -2.61
N ALA A 200 2.18 -7.48 -2.22
CA ALA A 200 2.54 -8.90 -2.25
C ALA A 200 3.47 -9.20 -1.07
N ARG A 201 3.67 -10.48 -0.73
CA ARG A 201 4.68 -10.80 0.28
C ARG A 201 6.08 -10.47 -0.20
N SER A 202 6.37 -10.83 -1.45
CA SER A 202 7.67 -10.57 -2.07
C SER A 202 7.57 -9.69 -3.30
N ALA A 203 8.70 -9.10 -3.68
CA ALA A 203 8.83 -8.36 -4.92
C ALA A 203 8.78 -9.31 -6.14
N SER A 204 9.22 -10.56 -5.97
CA SER A 204 9.10 -11.64 -6.96
C SER A 204 7.64 -11.91 -7.32
N ASP A 205 6.76 -12.03 -6.31
CA ASP A 205 5.32 -12.23 -6.51
C ASP A 205 4.63 -11.01 -7.10
N LEU A 206 5.13 -9.82 -6.80
CA LEU A 206 4.57 -8.55 -7.26
C LEU A 206 4.82 -8.29 -8.74
N MET A 207 6.01 -8.66 -9.25
CA MET A 207 6.49 -8.32 -10.59
C MET A 207 5.56 -8.78 -11.73
N PRO A 208 5.03 -10.03 -11.76
CA PRO A 208 4.12 -10.48 -12.81
C PRO A 208 2.84 -9.64 -12.88
N ALA A 209 2.23 -9.33 -11.73
CA ALA A 209 1.02 -8.51 -11.67
C ALA A 209 1.29 -7.06 -12.08
N LEU A 210 2.42 -6.47 -11.65
CA LEU A 210 2.86 -5.12 -12.03
C LEU A 210 2.92 -4.96 -13.55
N ARG A 211 3.54 -5.93 -14.25
CA ARG A 211 3.67 -5.89 -15.70
C ARG A 211 2.33 -5.92 -16.45
N LEU A 212 1.33 -6.53 -15.84
CA LEU A 212 -0.02 -6.65 -16.41
C LEU A 212 -0.89 -5.42 -16.17
N VAL A 213 -0.74 -4.78 -15.01
CA VAL A 213 -1.57 -3.62 -14.67
C VAL A 213 -1.06 -2.30 -15.25
N ALA A 214 0.20 -2.21 -15.61
CA ALA A 214 0.77 -1.02 -16.24
C ALA A 214 0.16 -0.78 -17.64
N ASP A 215 -0.11 0.49 -17.97
CA ASP A 215 -0.69 0.88 -19.26
C ASP A 215 0.34 0.94 -20.39
N ALA A 216 1.61 1.08 -20.06
CA ALA A 216 2.72 1.09 -21.00
C ALA A 216 3.54 -0.19 -20.91
N ALA A 217 4.19 -0.55 -22.02
CA ALA A 217 5.17 -1.64 -22.03
C ALA A 217 6.35 -1.31 -21.09
N LEU A 218 6.62 -2.22 -20.18
CA LEU A 218 7.72 -2.08 -19.22
C LEU A 218 8.96 -2.87 -19.67
N PRO A 219 10.18 -2.42 -19.34
CA PRO A 219 11.39 -3.12 -19.70
C PRO A 219 11.42 -4.51 -19.07
N GLN A 220 11.77 -5.54 -19.86
CA GLN A 220 11.93 -6.90 -19.36
C GLN A 220 13.11 -7.00 -18.41
N HIS A 221 14.20 -6.32 -18.72
CA HIS A 221 15.42 -6.22 -17.94
C HIS A 221 15.65 -4.74 -17.64
N PRO A 222 15.29 -4.26 -16.43
CA PRO A 222 15.56 -2.89 -16.05
C PRO A 222 17.05 -2.68 -15.80
N GLU A 223 17.53 -1.46 -16.06
CA GLU A 223 18.88 -1.09 -15.64
C GLU A 223 18.98 -1.22 -14.11
N PRO A 224 20.07 -1.84 -13.62
CA PRO A 224 20.26 -2.03 -12.20
C PRO A 224 20.48 -0.69 -11.48
N ILE A 225 19.91 -0.56 -10.30
CA ILE A 225 20.18 0.58 -9.42
C ILE A 225 21.58 0.42 -8.82
N CYS A 226 22.47 1.33 -9.19
CA CYS A 226 23.88 1.32 -8.77
C CYS A 226 24.20 2.37 -7.69
N ARG A 227 23.36 3.41 -7.56
CA ARG A 227 23.53 4.51 -6.61
C ARG A 227 22.25 4.84 -5.90
N ALA A 228 22.30 4.94 -4.58
CA ALA A 228 21.22 5.35 -3.72
C ALA A 228 21.59 6.58 -2.90
N VAL A 229 20.59 7.40 -2.58
CA VAL A 229 20.71 8.47 -1.60
C VAL A 229 19.85 8.14 -0.37
N VAL A 230 20.47 8.15 0.80
CA VAL A 230 19.77 8.03 2.08
C VAL A 230 19.35 9.43 2.54
N LEU A 231 18.06 9.64 2.78
CA LEU A 231 17.57 10.88 3.39
C LEU A 231 17.79 10.79 4.90
N SER A 232 19.01 11.16 5.33
CA SER A 232 19.55 10.84 6.66
C SER A 232 18.76 11.41 7.81
N ASP A 233 18.32 12.65 7.71
CA ASP A 233 17.53 13.34 8.73
C ASP A 233 16.13 12.72 8.91
N LEU A 234 15.54 12.15 7.84
CA LEU A 234 14.28 11.42 7.93
C LEU A 234 14.48 10.04 8.60
N VAL A 235 15.61 9.38 8.32
CA VAL A 235 15.98 8.12 8.99
C VAL A 235 16.29 8.37 10.46
N ASP A 236 17.09 9.38 10.76
CA ASP A 236 17.55 9.68 12.12
C ASP A 236 16.43 10.25 12.99
N GLY A 237 15.46 10.96 12.39
CA GLY A 237 14.26 11.47 13.05
C GLY A 237 13.17 10.43 13.33
N ALA A 238 13.34 9.17 12.87
CA ALA A 238 12.41 8.09 13.17
C ALA A 238 12.62 7.55 14.60
N GLU A 239 11.58 6.91 15.15
CA GLU A 239 11.68 6.21 16.45
C GLU A 239 12.83 5.19 16.44
N PRO A 240 13.49 4.93 17.61
CA PRO A 240 14.75 4.17 17.65
C PRO A 240 14.72 2.81 16.97
N SER A 241 13.66 1.99 17.19
CA SER A 241 13.56 0.67 16.57
C SER A 241 13.23 0.74 15.07
N VAL A 242 12.45 1.74 14.62
CA VAL A 242 12.21 2.01 13.20
C VAL A 242 13.52 2.41 12.51
N ARG A 243 14.26 3.32 13.11
CA ARG A 243 15.59 3.75 12.60
C ARG A 243 16.56 2.57 12.50
N ALA A 244 16.61 1.72 13.53
CA ALA A 244 17.49 0.53 13.53
C ALA A 244 17.16 -0.44 12.40
N ALA A 245 15.87 -0.76 12.19
CA ALA A 245 15.43 -1.62 11.10
C ALA A 245 15.70 -0.98 9.73
N CYS A 246 15.45 0.33 9.55
CA CYS A 246 15.76 1.03 8.30
C CYS A 246 17.26 1.02 7.99
N ARG A 247 18.12 1.20 8.99
CA ARG A 247 19.58 1.09 8.81
C ARG A 247 20.00 -0.33 8.38
N ALA A 248 19.43 -1.38 8.97
CA ALA A 248 19.66 -2.75 8.53
C ALA A 248 19.25 -2.97 7.06
N GLY A 249 18.13 -2.40 6.63
CA GLY A 249 17.69 -2.42 5.23
C GLY A 249 18.66 -1.66 4.30
N ILE A 250 19.15 -0.50 4.72
CA ILE A 250 20.15 0.29 3.98
C ILE A 250 21.45 -0.51 3.84
N ASP A 251 21.90 -1.18 4.90
CA ASP A 251 23.10 -2.03 4.88
C ASP A 251 22.92 -3.24 3.97
N ALA A 252 21.72 -3.83 3.94
CA ALA A 252 21.39 -4.91 2.99
C ALA A 252 21.47 -4.43 1.53
N ILE A 253 20.95 -3.25 1.21
CA ILE A 253 21.06 -2.64 -0.14
C ILE A 253 22.54 -2.36 -0.46
N LYS A 254 23.29 -1.79 0.48
CA LYS A 254 24.74 -1.53 0.32
C LYS A 254 25.52 -2.81 0.03
N SER A 255 25.15 -3.93 0.67
CA SER A 255 25.80 -5.24 0.46
C SER A 255 25.62 -5.80 -0.95
N LEU A 256 24.66 -5.26 -1.73
CA LEU A 256 24.49 -5.57 -3.16
C LEU A 256 25.47 -4.82 -4.07
N GLY A 257 26.32 -3.96 -3.51
CA GLY A 257 27.26 -3.14 -4.27
C GLY A 257 26.70 -1.76 -4.66
N VAL A 258 25.53 -1.38 -4.14
CA VAL A 258 24.92 -0.06 -4.41
C VAL A 258 25.71 1.01 -3.66
N ALA A 259 26.23 2.00 -4.37
CA ALA A 259 26.94 3.14 -3.78
C ALA A 259 25.96 4.06 -3.04
N MET A 260 26.31 4.46 -1.81
CA MET A 260 25.46 5.27 -0.93
C MET A 260 25.94 6.72 -0.84
N ALA A 261 25.02 7.65 -1.03
CA ALA A 261 25.17 9.06 -0.67
C ALA A 261 24.20 9.39 0.49
N TRP A 262 24.50 10.43 1.26
CA TRP A 262 23.69 10.88 2.39
C TRP A 262 23.31 12.34 2.18
N ARG A 263 22.01 12.66 2.30
CA ARG A 263 21.48 14.01 2.12
C ARG A 263 20.36 14.29 3.13
N HIS A 264 20.09 15.57 3.37
CA HIS A 264 18.98 16.01 4.20
C HIS A 264 17.71 16.17 3.36
N GLY A 265 16.62 15.49 3.73
CA GLY A 265 15.35 15.50 3.01
C GLY A 265 14.23 16.29 3.69
N GLU A 266 14.38 16.61 5.00
CA GLU A 266 13.31 17.21 5.79
C GLU A 266 12.88 18.58 5.27
N ALA A 267 13.82 19.42 4.85
CA ALA A 267 13.50 20.75 4.31
C ALA A 267 12.61 20.66 3.05
N ALA A 268 12.89 19.72 2.14
CA ALA A 268 12.06 19.49 0.96
C ALA A 268 10.68 18.94 1.37
N ARG A 269 10.66 17.95 2.26
CA ARG A 269 9.41 17.36 2.77
C ARG A 269 8.51 18.43 3.41
N VAL A 270 9.03 19.23 4.32
CA VAL A 270 8.27 20.30 5.03
C VAL A 270 7.68 21.31 4.05
N ARG A 271 8.40 21.63 2.98
CA ARG A 271 7.89 22.55 1.94
C ARG A 271 6.78 21.92 1.09
N ILE A 272 6.89 20.62 0.77
CA ILE A 272 5.92 19.92 -0.10
C ILE A 272 4.67 19.49 0.68
N ASP A 273 4.80 19.12 1.92
CA ASP A 273 3.77 18.51 2.74
C ASP A 273 2.46 19.32 2.86
N PRO A 274 2.50 20.65 3.10
CA PRO A 274 1.29 21.48 3.12
C PRO A 274 0.55 21.49 1.77
N LEU A 275 1.27 21.47 0.66
CA LEU A 275 0.69 21.42 -0.70
C LEU A 275 0.01 20.07 -0.94
N ALA A 276 0.67 18.97 -0.55
CA ALA A 276 0.10 17.63 -0.62
C ALA A 276 -1.19 17.53 0.20
N LEU A 277 -1.21 18.06 1.41
CA LEU A 277 -2.41 18.08 2.26
C LEU A 277 -3.52 18.95 1.68
N ALA A 278 -3.21 20.12 1.14
CA ALA A 278 -4.20 21.00 0.53
C ALA A 278 -4.87 20.32 -0.68
N VAL A 279 -4.08 19.70 -1.57
CA VAL A 279 -4.63 18.94 -2.71
C VAL A 279 -5.47 17.77 -2.24
N LEU A 280 -4.96 16.94 -1.32
CA LEU A 280 -5.69 15.79 -0.77
C LEU A 280 -7.04 16.20 -0.18
N GLN A 281 -7.06 17.20 0.69
CA GLN A 281 -8.27 17.63 1.38
C GLN A 281 -9.28 18.27 0.43
N ALA A 282 -8.83 19.16 -0.45
CA ALA A 282 -9.70 19.86 -1.38
C ALA A 282 -10.35 18.90 -2.39
N GLU A 283 -9.56 18.01 -2.98
CA GLU A 283 -10.08 17.06 -3.96
C GLU A 283 -10.96 16.00 -3.31
N ALA A 284 -10.56 15.41 -2.18
CA ALA A 284 -11.36 14.41 -1.46
C ALA A 284 -12.73 14.97 -1.06
N ALA A 285 -12.78 16.21 -0.58
CA ALA A 285 -14.03 16.85 -0.21
C ALA A 285 -14.95 17.12 -1.42
N ARG A 286 -14.38 17.49 -2.56
CA ARG A 286 -15.13 17.73 -3.80
C ARG A 286 -15.64 16.42 -4.40
N THR A 287 -14.76 15.41 -4.47
CA THR A 287 -15.10 14.08 -4.99
C THR A 287 -16.23 13.44 -4.18
N HIS A 288 -16.20 13.57 -2.86
CA HIS A 288 -17.17 12.93 -1.96
C HIS A 288 -18.19 13.89 -1.36
N ARG A 289 -18.51 15.01 -2.04
CA ARG A 289 -19.51 15.98 -1.57
C ARG A 289 -20.83 15.33 -1.24
N ALA A 290 -21.37 14.49 -2.12
CA ALA A 290 -22.60 13.79 -1.88
C ALA A 290 -22.58 12.87 -0.64
N SER A 291 -21.43 12.21 -0.39
CA SER A 291 -21.27 11.39 0.82
C SER A 291 -21.16 12.24 2.11
N ILE A 292 -20.58 13.44 2.02
CA ILE A 292 -20.53 14.41 3.15
C ILE A 292 -21.94 14.87 3.51
N GLU A 293 -22.78 15.14 2.52
CA GLU A 293 -24.17 15.61 2.68
C GLU A 293 -25.15 14.47 3.03
N GLY A 294 -24.82 13.22 2.61
CA GLY A 294 -25.64 12.03 2.80
C GLY A 294 -25.47 11.34 4.17
N PRO A 295 -26.29 10.34 4.50
CA PRO A 295 -26.28 9.66 5.80
C PRO A 295 -25.23 8.55 5.93
N ALA A 296 -24.68 8.02 4.83
CA ALA A 296 -23.88 6.78 4.82
C ALA A 296 -22.50 6.92 5.46
N LEU A 297 -21.94 8.13 5.54
CA LEU A 297 -20.62 8.39 6.10
C LEU A 297 -20.69 8.66 7.61
N ALA A 298 -19.83 8.00 8.40
CA ALA A 298 -19.79 8.21 9.84
C ALA A 298 -19.39 9.66 10.22
N PRO A 299 -19.77 10.16 11.41
CA PRO A 299 -19.59 11.57 11.79
C PRO A 299 -18.13 12.04 11.77
N VAL A 300 -17.18 11.23 12.23
CA VAL A 300 -15.77 11.62 12.31
C VAL A 300 -15.12 11.76 10.93
N PRO A 301 -15.15 10.76 10.03
CA PRO A 301 -14.65 10.94 8.67
C PRO A 301 -15.40 12.04 7.91
N ARG A 302 -16.72 12.21 8.10
CA ARG A 302 -17.49 13.31 7.54
C ARG A 302 -16.93 14.67 7.91
N LYS A 303 -16.71 14.91 9.22
CA LYS A 303 -16.15 16.17 9.73
C LYS A 303 -14.75 16.44 9.18
N ARG A 304 -13.94 15.40 9.03
CA ARG A 304 -12.58 15.54 8.48
C ARG A 304 -12.60 15.87 6.98
N LEU A 305 -13.41 15.19 6.19
CA LEU A 305 -13.59 15.45 4.76
C LEU A 305 -14.14 16.86 4.52
N ALA A 306 -15.18 17.26 5.27
CA ALA A 306 -15.84 18.56 5.11
C ALA A 306 -14.86 19.75 5.26
N LYS A 307 -13.76 19.62 6.00
CA LYS A 307 -12.73 20.66 6.11
C LYS A 307 -12.14 21.06 4.75
N GLY A 308 -12.03 20.12 3.83
CA GLY A 308 -11.51 20.38 2.48
C GLY A 308 -12.40 21.29 1.63
N LEU A 309 -13.71 21.42 1.96
CA LEU A 309 -14.62 22.35 1.28
C LEU A 309 -14.25 23.82 1.48
N ALA A 310 -13.50 24.13 2.55
CA ALA A 310 -13.01 25.48 2.81
C ALA A 310 -11.79 25.88 1.97
N ILE A 311 -11.14 24.92 1.28
CA ILE A 311 -9.99 25.19 0.42
C ILE A 311 -10.52 25.63 -0.94
N ASP A 312 -10.25 26.87 -1.33
CA ASP A 312 -10.74 27.44 -2.57
C ASP A 312 -10.02 26.89 -3.82
N GLY A 313 -10.53 27.22 -5.00
CA GLY A 313 -9.96 26.77 -6.27
C GLY A 313 -8.60 27.38 -6.57
N ALA A 314 -8.32 28.60 -6.11
CA ALA A 314 -7.05 29.28 -6.34
C ALA A 314 -5.93 28.63 -5.54
N THR A 315 -6.17 28.29 -4.26
CA THR A 315 -5.24 27.55 -3.40
C THR A 315 -4.92 26.17 -3.99
N LEU A 316 -5.92 25.45 -4.50
CA LEU A 316 -5.70 24.14 -5.15
C LEU A 316 -4.88 24.31 -6.45
N ALA A 317 -5.22 25.28 -7.29
CA ALA A 317 -4.51 25.52 -8.55
C ALA A 317 -3.05 25.93 -8.31
N ASP A 318 -2.79 26.80 -7.32
CA ASP A 318 -1.43 27.18 -6.92
C ASP A 318 -0.62 25.97 -6.44
N ALA A 319 -1.19 25.15 -5.57
CA ALA A 319 -0.51 23.94 -5.09
C ALA A 319 -0.13 23.00 -6.24
N LEU A 320 -1.06 22.74 -7.16
CA LEU A 320 -0.81 21.86 -8.33
C LEU A 320 0.18 22.50 -9.31
N GLY A 321 0.14 23.82 -9.50
CA GLY A 321 1.06 24.57 -10.36
C GLY A 321 2.53 24.46 -9.94
N GLN A 322 2.80 24.23 -8.66
CA GLN A 322 4.16 24.08 -8.11
C GLN A 322 4.75 22.68 -8.35
N ARG A 323 3.91 21.66 -8.67
CA ARG A 323 4.32 20.23 -8.75
C ARG A 323 5.51 20.00 -9.67
N ALA A 324 5.44 20.47 -10.93
CA ALA A 324 6.50 20.20 -11.93
C ALA A 324 7.87 20.71 -11.45
N ARG A 325 7.92 21.95 -10.91
CA ARG A 325 9.14 22.53 -10.35
C ARG A 325 9.66 21.72 -9.16
N LEU A 326 8.78 21.30 -8.26
CA LEU A 326 9.18 20.53 -7.08
C LEU A 326 9.64 19.10 -7.42
N VAL A 327 9.07 18.50 -8.46
CA VAL A 327 9.55 17.21 -9.01
C VAL A 327 10.96 17.37 -9.57
N ALA A 328 11.18 18.36 -10.43
CA ALA A 328 12.51 18.64 -10.97
C ALA A 328 13.54 18.88 -9.86
N GLU A 329 13.20 19.72 -8.88
CA GLU A 329 14.08 20.01 -7.76
C GLU A 329 14.40 18.75 -6.92
N PHE A 330 13.41 17.90 -6.64
CA PHE A 330 13.65 16.63 -5.93
C PHE A 330 14.57 15.71 -6.72
N VAL A 331 14.33 15.58 -8.03
CA VAL A 331 15.12 14.73 -8.91
C VAL A 331 16.53 15.25 -9.10
N ASP A 332 16.70 16.55 -9.33
CA ASP A 332 18.01 17.13 -9.66
C ASP A 332 18.88 17.39 -8.41
N THR A 333 18.24 17.76 -7.30
CA THR A 333 18.96 18.14 -6.08
C THR A 333 19.04 17.02 -5.06
N LEU A 334 17.92 16.38 -4.71
CA LEU A 334 17.92 15.33 -3.69
C LEU A 334 18.40 13.99 -4.24
N LEU A 335 17.86 13.53 -5.36
CA LEU A 335 18.39 12.32 -6.01
C LEU A 335 19.78 12.61 -6.60
N GLY A 336 19.93 13.74 -7.33
CA GLY A 336 21.18 14.05 -8.04
C GLY A 336 21.56 12.91 -8.99
N PRO A 337 22.76 12.33 -8.90
CA PRO A 337 23.17 11.18 -9.74
C PRO A 337 22.61 9.84 -9.26
N ALA A 338 21.94 9.76 -8.10
CA ALA A 338 21.36 8.52 -7.60
C ALA A 338 20.06 8.17 -8.33
N GLU A 339 19.76 6.88 -8.41
CA GLU A 339 18.57 6.34 -9.05
C GLU A 339 17.41 6.19 -8.05
N VAL A 340 17.71 6.08 -6.75
CA VAL A 340 16.72 5.85 -5.69
C VAL A 340 17.03 6.64 -4.41
N ALA A 341 15.99 7.17 -3.76
CA ALA A 341 16.06 7.71 -2.41
C ALA A 341 15.52 6.70 -1.40
N LEU A 342 16.19 6.58 -0.26
CA LEU A 342 15.89 5.66 0.83
C LEU A 342 15.46 6.45 2.07
N LEU A 343 14.26 6.13 2.60
CA LEU A 343 13.70 6.73 3.81
C LEU A 343 12.71 5.76 4.48
N PRO A 344 12.33 5.93 5.75
CA PRO A 344 11.28 5.12 6.37
C PRO A 344 9.92 5.31 5.68
N VAL A 345 9.07 4.28 5.66
CA VAL A 345 7.65 4.45 5.29
C VAL A 345 6.92 5.28 6.34
N MET A 346 7.07 4.93 7.61
CA MET A 346 6.57 5.69 8.76
C MET A 346 7.72 6.10 9.67
N ALA A 347 7.61 7.28 10.29
CA ALA A 347 8.59 7.74 11.28
C ALA A 347 8.40 7.05 12.63
N ILE A 348 7.20 6.55 12.91
CA ILE A 348 6.78 5.94 14.17
C ILE A 348 6.58 4.44 13.99
N ARG A 349 6.72 3.70 15.09
CA ARG A 349 6.31 2.29 15.15
C ARG A 349 4.81 2.17 14.87
N THR A 350 4.38 1.03 14.36
CA THR A 350 2.96 0.73 14.20
C THR A 350 2.22 0.96 15.51
N PRO A 351 1.26 1.92 15.59
CA PRO A 351 0.60 2.25 16.86
C PRO A 351 -0.46 1.21 17.26
N PRO A 352 -0.79 1.12 18.57
CA PRO A 352 -1.97 0.39 19.02
C PRO A 352 -3.24 0.92 18.36
N ALA A 353 -4.20 0.05 18.12
CA ALA A 353 -5.47 0.43 17.47
C ALA A 353 -6.22 1.51 18.24
N THR A 354 -6.16 1.48 19.57
CA THR A 354 -6.79 2.48 20.44
C THR A 354 -6.23 3.90 20.26
N ALA A 355 -4.96 4.04 19.89
CA ALA A 355 -4.37 5.36 19.61
C ALA A 355 -4.93 6.01 18.31
N CYS A 356 -5.57 5.22 17.46
CA CYS A 356 -6.18 5.65 16.20
C CYS A 356 -7.72 5.59 16.21
N ASP A 357 -8.34 5.10 17.28
CA ASP A 357 -9.80 5.02 17.45
C ASP A 357 -10.32 6.29 18.13
N PRO A 358 -11.13 7.10 17.44
CA PRO A 358 -11.70 8.33 18.02
C PRO A 358 -12.56 8.12 19.27
N ALA A 359 -13.04 6.90 19.54
CA ALA A 359 -13.80 6.57 20.74
C ALA A 359 -12.92 6.19 21.94
N ALA A 360 -11.63 5.94 21.73
CA ALA A 360 -10.71 5.52 22.79
C ALA A 360 -10.11 6.71 23.55
N ALA A 361 -9.88 6.53 24.86
CA ALA A 361 -9.34 7.59 25.73
C ALA A 361 -7.94 8.07 25.33
N ASN A 362 -7.13 7.22 24.71
CA ASN A 362 -5.77 7.54 24.26
C ASN A 362 -5.70 7.92 22.76
N PHE A 363 -6.83 8.23 22.14
CA PHE A 363 -6.87 8.69 20.74
C PHE A 363 -6.06 9.97 20.54
N SER A 364 -5.24 9.99 19.49
CA SER A 364 -4.48 11.16 19.10
C SER A 364 -4.63 11.45 17.60
N PRO A 365 -5.29 12.54 17.21
CA PRO A 365 -5.34 12.96 15.80
C PRO A 365 -3.96 13.16 15.18
N ARG A 366 -2.97 13.56 15.99
CA ARG A 366 -1.58 13.71 15.55
C ARG A 366 -1.00 12.40 15.05
N THR A 367 -1.30 11.27 15.71
CA THR A 367 -0.87 9.95 15.27
C THR A 367 -1.28 9.67 13.83
N LEU A 368 -2.50 10.01 13.43
CA LEU A 368 -2.99 9.80 12.07
C LEU A 368 -2.19 10.62 11.03
N TYR A 369 -1.74 11.82 11.37
CA TYR A 369 -0.89 12.62 10.48
C TYR A 369 0.54 12.07 10.40
N GLU A 370 1.06 11.52 11.49
CA GLU A 370 2.39 10.89 11.52
C GLU A 370 2.45 9.63 10.66
N LEU A 371 1.35 8.85 10.55
CA LEU A 371 1.32 7.65 9.70
C LEU A 371 1.66 7.95 8.23
N SER A 372 1.21 9.08 7.69
CA SER A 372 1.43 9.44 6.28
C SER A 372 2.52 10.50 6.07
N ARG A 373 3.22 10.91 7.14
CA ARG A 373 4.22 11.99 7.12
C ARG A 373 5.29 11.81 6.03
N PHE A 374 5.75 10.57 5.82
CA PHE A 374 6.82 10.27 4.88
C PHE A 374 6.32 9.69 3.54
N THR A 375 5.00 9.59 3.35
CA THR A 375 4.44 9.01 2.14
C THR A 375 3.69 10.03 1.27
N ARG A 376 2.94 10.98 1.85
CA ARG A 376 2.05 11.87 1.09
C ARG A 376 2.79 12.85 0.18
N PHE A 377 3.99 13.34 0.54
CA PHE A 377 4.78 14.20 -0.35
C PHE A 377 5.23 13.45 -1.61
N VAL A 378 5.46 12.12 -1.52
CA VAL A 378 5.80 11.27 -2.67
C VAL A 378 4.63 11.15 -3.65
N ASN A 379 3.37 11.07 -3.14
CA ASN A 379 2.18 11.12 -4.00
C ASN A 379 2.07 12.48 -4.69
N PHE A 380 2.27 13.58 -3.96
CA PHE A 380 2.24 14.90 -4.56
C PHE A 380 3.27 15.06 -5.69
N LEU A 381 4.46 14.52 -5.51
CA LEU A 381 5.49 14.51 -6.56
C LEU A 381 5.18 13.51 -7.70
N GLY A 382 4.24 12.60 -7.53
CA GLY A 382 3.89 11.58 -8.53
C GLY A 382 4.98 10.53 -8.75
N LEU A 383 6.01 10.46 -7.90
CA LEU A 383 7.16 9.56 -8.05
C LEU A 383 6.79 8.12 -7.68
N PRO A 384 7.37 7.09 -8.36
CA PRO A 384 7.18 5.71 -7.99
C PRO A 384 7.83 5.40 -6.64
N ALA A 385 7.23 4.48 -5.88
CA ALA A 385 7.81 4.03 -4.63
C ALA A 385 7.52 2.55 -4.34
N VAL A 386 8.47 1.90 -3.66
CA VAL A 386 8.31 0.56 -3.10
C VAL A 386 8.46 0.64 -1.58
N ALA A 387 7.49 0.09 -0.83
CA ALA A 387 7.66 -0.21 0.58
C ALA A 387 8.24 -1.62 0.71
N LEU A 388 9.41 -1.73 1.30
CA LEU A 388 10.17 -2.97 1.45
C LEU A 388 10.29 -3.32 2.94
N PRO A 389 9.77 -4.47 3.41
CA PRO A 389 10.01 -4.94 4.77
C PRO A 389 11.52 -5.12 5.03
N VAL A 390 12.02 -4.50 6.10
CA VAL A 390 13.47 -4.48 6.43
C VAL A 390 13.77 -4.87 7.87
N GLY A 391 12.83 -5.47 8.56
CA GLY A 391 13.00 -5.93 9.93
C GLY A 391 11.75 -5.76 10.77
N PHE A 392 11.96 -5.79 12.06
CA PHE A 392 10.91 -5.71 13.08
C PHE A 392 11.31 -4.71 14.16
N ASP A 393 10.31 -4.09 14.77
CA ASP A 393 10.51 -3.24 15.95
C ASP A 393 10.76 -4.10 17.22
N ASP A 394 11.02 -3.46 18.34
CA ASP A 394 11.24 -4.08 19.65
C ASP A 394 10.02 -4.84 20.20
N ARG A 395 8.86 -4.74 19.55
CA ARG A 395 7.62 -5.46 19.88
C ARG A 395 7.34 -6.62 18.91
N GLY A 396 8.23 -6.85 17.94
CA GLY A 396 8.06 -7.86 16.90
C GLY A 396 7.11 -7.46 15.78
N LEU A 397 6.76 -6.17 15.66
CA LEU A 397 5.95 -5.66 14.56
C LEU A 397 6.84 -5.24 13.38
N PRO A 398 6.40 -5.45 12.13
CA PRO A 398 7.20 -5.14 10.96
C PRO A 398 7.54 -3.66 10.83
N VAL A 399 8.68 -3.42 10.17
CA VAL A 399 9.12 -2.09 9.72
C VAL A 399 9.48 -2.16 8.24
N ALA A 400 9.10 -1.16 7.47
CA ALA A 400 9.44 -1.06 6.06
C ALA A 400 10.26 0.21 5.76
N LEU A 401 11.25 0.03 4.87
CA LEU A 401 11.98 1.09 4.20
C LEU A 401 11.22 1.47 2.92
N GLN A 402 11.19 2.75 2.57
CA GLN A 402 10.64 3.25 1.33
C GLN A 402 11.75 3.54 0.33
N LEU A 403 11.64 2.96 -0.86
CA LEU A 403 12.49 3.21 -2.01
C LEU A 403 11.73 4.14 -2.96
N VAL A 404 12.19 5.37 -3.16
CA VAL A 404 11.55 6.35 -4.05
C VAL A 404 12.43 6.58 -5.26
N GLY A 405 11.93 6.26 -6.44
CA GLY A 405 12.67 6.34 -7.71
C GLY A 405 12.38 7.61 -8.51
N ARG A 406 13.12 7.76 -9.60
CA ARG A 406 12.80 8.71 -10.67
C ARG A 406 11.47 8.32 -11.33
N PRO A 407 10.79 9.24 -12.02
CA PRO A 407 9.65 8.87 -12.85
C PRO A 407 9.98 7.67 -13.75
N THR A 408 9.08 6.69 -13.83
CA THR A 408 9.21 5.45 -14.63
C THR A 408 10.26 4.43 -14.16
N ALA A 409 10.91 4.63 -13.01
CA ALA A 409 11.87 3.67 -12.44
C ALA A 409 11.20 2.44 -11.76
N ASP A 410 9.92 2.26 -11.95
CA ASP A 410 9.05 1.31 -11.24
C ASP A 410 9.61 -0.12 -11.21
N VAL A 411 9.97 -0.66 -12.37
CA VAL A 411 10.50 -2.04 -12.49
C VAL A 411 11.87 -2.16 -11.81
N ALA A 412 12.73 -1.14 -11.93
CA ALA A 412 14.05 -1.13 -11.30
C ALA A 412 13.94 -1.12 -9.76
N LEU A 413 12.96 -0.36 -9.20
CA LEU A 413 12.72 -0.36 -7.76
C LEU A 413 12.27 -1.73 -7.25
N VAL A 414 11.37 -2.40 -7.97
CA VAL A 414 10.90 -3.74 -7.60
C VAL A 414 12.01 -4.77 -7.74
N ALA A 415 12.84 -4.67 -8.78
CA ALA A 415 14.00 -5.54 -8.96
C ALA A 415 15.05 -5.35 -7.84
N LEU A 416 15.30 -4.11 -7.40
CA LEU A 416 16.15 -3.86 -6.23
C LEU A 416 15.57 -4.49 -4.96
N ALA A 417 14.26 -4.34 -4.73
CA ALA A 417 13.58 -4.94 -3.59
C ALA A 417 13.69 -6.48 -3.62
N GLU A 418 13.51 -7.11 -4.78
CA GLU A 418 13.71 -8.55 -4.97
C GLU A 418 15.16 -8.98 -4.65
N ALA A 419 16.16 -8.24 -5.13
CA ALA A 419 17.56 -8.54 -4.86
C ALA A 419 17.88 -8.48 -3.35
N VAL A 420 17.30 -7.53 -2.60
CA VAL A 420 17.40 -7.48 -1.13
C VAL A 420 16.74 -8.70 -0.49
N GLN A 421 15.51 -9.02 -0.92
CA GLN A 421 14.74 -10.12 -0.36
C GLN A 421 15.36 -11.49 -0.58
N ARG A 422 16.11 -11.69 -1.65
CA ARG A 422 16.90 -12.91 -1.88
C ARG A 422 18.04 -13.10 -0.86
N ARG A 423 18.46 -12.05 -0.15
CA ARG A 423 19.53 -12.06 0.86
C ARG A 423 19.02 -11.92 2.30
N THR A 424 17.73 -11.71 2.47
CA THR A 424 17.09 -11.49 3.78
C THR A 424 15.85 -12.38 3.93
N ASP A 425 15.33 -12.50 5.15
CA ASP A 425 14.17 -13.34 5.43
C ASP A 425 12.96 -12.58 6.01
N TRP A 426 13.03 -11.27 6.06
CA TRP A 426 12.01 -10.45 6.73
C TRP A 426 10.61 -10.61 6.14
N HIS A 427 10.50 -10.67 4.80
CA HIS A 427 9.25 -10.78 4.06
C HIS A 427 8.60 -12.18 4.11
N GLY A 428 9.40 -13.21 4.37
CA GLY A 428 8.95 -14.61 4.36
C GLY A 428 8.35 -15.10 5.68
N ARG A 429 8.43 -14.32 6.76
CA ARG A 429 7.96 -14.75 8.08
C ARG A 429 6.43 -14.77 8.16
N ILE A 430 5.89 -15.77 8.86
CA ILE A 430 4.46 -15.90 9.10
C ILE A 430 4.08 -15.07 10.33
N PRO A 431 3.04 -14.21 10.24
CA PRO A 431 2.55 -13.43 11.36
C PRO A 431 2.05 -14.30 12.52
N ALA A 432 2.39 -13.94 13.75
CA ALA A 432 2.12 -14.73 14.94
C ALA A 432 0.62 -14.97 15.20
N ALA A 433 -0.24 -13.97 14.93
CA ALA A 433 -1.67 -14.09 15.21
C ALA A 433 -2.44 -15.01 14.24
N VAL A 434 -1.77 -15.52 13.20
CA VAL A 434 -2.37 -16.42 12.19
C VAL A 434 -1.53 -17.67 11.94
N ALA A 435 -0.45 -17.88 12.69
CA ALA A 435 0.50 -18.96 12.48
C ALA A 435 -0.16 -20.37 12.58
N ASP A 436 -1.13 -20.54 13.46
CA ASP A 436 -1.91 -21.76 13.65
C ASP A 436 -2.86 -22.07 12.48
N LEU A 437 -3.24 -21.05 11.71
CA LEU A 437 -4.13 -21.19 10.54
C LEU A 437 -3.37 -21.24 9.21
N ALA A 438 -2.13 -20.76 9.18
CA ALA A 438 -1.30 -20.74 7.99
C ALA A 438 -0.60 -22.08 7.73
N ALA A 439 -0.53 -22.96 8.74
CA ALA A 439 0.16 -24.25 8.69
C ALA A 439 -0.73 -25.40 8.14
N THR A 440 -1.98 -25.12 7.84
CA THR A 440 -2.97 -26.07 7.30
C THR A 440 -3.37 -25.72 5.86
#